data_a435a48e5d533ebc6b678a0da70d7940
#
_entry.id   a435a48e5d533ebc6b678a0da70d7940
#
_cell.length_a   1.000
_cell.length_b   1.000
_cell.length_c   1.000
_cell.angle_alpha   90.00
_cell.angle_beta   90.00
_cell.angle_gamma   90.00
#
_symmetry.space_group_name_H-M   'P 1'
#
loop_
_entity.id
_entity.type
_entity.pdbx_description
1 polymer ?
#
loop_
_entity_poly.entity_id
_entity_poly.type
_entity_poly.pdbx_seq_one_letter_code
_entity_poly.pdbx_strand_id
1 'polypeptide(L)'
;MPSTDIQLDEKIKVKVSEPKNWKVILLNDDSTPMEFVISILVEIFKHTVESSRNIMLQVHETGSGIAGVYSFEIAEAKAVEATHQAKENGYPLQIKLEEE
;
A
#
# COMPACT_ATOMS: atom_id res chain seq x y z
N MET A 1 -4.71 -35.09 27.17
CA MET A 1 -3.98 -34.43 26.79
C MET A 1 -4.41 -33.18 26.28
N PRO A 2 -5.49 -32.97 26.20
CA PRO A 2 -6.02 -31.81 25.66
C PRO A 2 -5.66 -30.52 26.34
N SER A 3 -5.49 -30.49 27.66
CA SER A 3 -5.23 -29.20 28.31
C SER A 3 -3.91 -28.61 27.92
N THR A 4 -2.90 -29.43 27.67
CA THR A 4 -1.61 -28.93 27.25
C THR A 4 -1.71 -28.37 25.86
N ASP A 5 -2.41 -29.03 24.98
CA ASP A 5 -2.59 -28.56 23.63
C ASP A 5 -3.36 -27.26 23.60
N ILE A 6 -4.35 -27.14 24.45
CA ILE A 6 -5.13 -25.91 24.51
C ILE A 6 -4.28 -24.74 24.92
N GLN A 7 -3.40 -24.94 25.88
CA GLN A 7 -2.52 -23.86 26.32
C GLN A 7 -1.56 -23.43 25.22
N LEU A 8 -1.02 -24.39 24.50
CA LEU A 8 -0.14 -24.06 23.39
C LEU A 8 -0.89 -23.31 22.31
N ASP A 9 -2.11 -23.73 22.04
CA ASP A 9 -2.91 -23.06 21.01
C ASP A 9 -3.18 -21.62 21.41
N GLU A 10 -3.44 -21.36 22.66
CA GLU A 10 -3.68 -20.01 23.12
C GLU A 10 -2.44 -19.14 22.94
N LYS A 11 -1.28 -19.66 23.29
CA LYS A 11 -0.05 -18.93 23.11
C LYS A 11 0.22 -18.62 21.65
N ILE A 12 -0.02 -19.61 20.80
CA ILE A 12 0.18 -19.42 19.37
C ILE A 12 -0.79 -18.39 18.86
N LYS A 13 -2.04 -18.42 19.28
CA LYS A 13 -3.02 -17.44 18.85
C LYS A 13 -2.59 -16.02 19.22
N VAL A 14 -2.10 -15.85 20.43
CA VAL A 14 -1.66 -14.51 20.84
C VAL A 14 -0.54 -14.02 19.96
N LYS A 15 0.40 -14.88 19.60
CA LYS A 15 1.52 -14.47 18.77
C LYS A 15 1.12 -14.13 17.35
N VAL A 16 0.16 -14.83 16.78
CA VAL A 16 -0.19 -14.62 15.39
C VAL A 16 -1.49 -13.86 15.21
N SER A 17 -2.17 -13.51 16.29
CA SER A 17 -3.50 -12.95 16.18
C SER A 17 -3.53 -11.49 15.75
N GLU A 18 -2.39 -10.83 15.72
CA GLU A 18 -2.36 -9.41 15.38
C GLU A 18 -1.28 -9.10 14.36
N PRO A 19 -1.47 -9.59 13.13
CA PRO A 19 -0.53 -9.21 12.08
C PRO A 19 -0.69 -7.72 11.84
N LYS A 20 0.42 -7.05 11.65
CA LYS A 20 0.40 -5.62 11.41
C LYS A 20 0.07 -5.34 9.97
N ASN A 21 -0.64 -4.26 9.76
CA ASN A 21 -0.91 -3.78 8.42
C ASN A 21 0.12 -2.74 8.02
N TRP A 22 0.25 -2.55 6.72
CA TRP A 22 1.23 -1.63 6.17
C TRP A 22 0.56 -0.67 5.21
N LYS A 23 0.95 0.59 5.31
CA LYS A 23 0.47 1.63 4.41
C LYS A 23 1.38 1.68 3.20
N VAL A 24 0.76 1.78 2.02
CA VAL A 24 1.50 2.05 0.80
C VAL A 24 1.34 3.55 0.54
N ILE A 25 2.45 4.26 0.58
CA ILE A 25 2.44 5.73 0.52
C ILE A 25 3.06 6.19 -0.78
N LEU A 26 2.32 7.01 -1.53
CA LEU A 26 2.81 7.62 -2.75
C LEU A 26 3.41 8.97 -2.39
N LEU A 27 4.59 9.25 -2.95
CA LEU A 27 5.28 10.51 -2.72
C LEU A 27 5.18 11.39 -3.96
N ASN A 28 4.97 12.68 -3.73
CA ASN A 28 4.86 13.63 -4.82
C ASN A 28 6.21 13.87 -5.47
N ASP A 29 6.19 14.13 -6.77
CA ASP A 29 7.36 14.60 -7.51
C ASP A 29 6.88 15.48 -8.66
N ASP A 30 7.82 16.15 -9.33
CA ASP A 30 7.47 17.15 -10.35
C ASP A 30 7.29 16.55 -11.74
N SER A 31 7.61 15.30 -11.94
CA SER A 31 7.66 14.70 -13.28
C SER A 31 6.58 13.68 -13.56
N THR A 32 6.06 13.03 -12.55
CA THR A 32 5.04 11.99 -12.75
C THR A 32 3.69 12.65 -13.05
N PRO A 33 3.08 12.35 -14.20
CA PRO A 33 1.79 12.96 -14.54
C PRO A 33 0.68 12.51 -13.58
N MET A 34 -0.22 13.43 -13.29
CA MET A 34 -1.37 13.11 -12.42
C MET A 34 -2.21 11.98 -12.99
N GLU A 35 -2.36 11.96 -14.32
CA GLU A 35 -3.14 10.90 -14.97
C GLU A 35 -2.55 9.53 -14.74
N PHE A 36 -1.22 9.44 -14.70
CA PHE A 36 -0.57 8.17 -14.42
C PHE A 36 -0.84 7.74 -12.98
N VAL A 37 -0.77 8.67 -12.04
CA VAL A 37 -1.04 8.35 -10.63
C VAL A 37 -2.48 7.84 -10.47
N ILE A 38 -3.42 8.50 -11.13
CA ILE A 38 -4.82 8.05 -11.10
C ILE A 38 -4.93 6.63 -11.67
N SER A 39 -4.24 6.36 -12.78
CA SER A 39 -4.35 5.05 -13.42
C SER A 39 -3.84 3.93 -12.52
N ILE A 40 -2.71 4.13 -11.84
CA ILE A 40 -2.21 3.07 -10.96
C ILE A 40 -3.09 2.89 -9.72
N LEU A 41 -3.69 3.97 -9.23
CA LEU A 41 -4.62 3.87 -8.11
C LEU A 41 -5.84 3.05 -8.49
N VAL A 42 -6.33 3.22 -9.72
CA VAL A 42 -7.47 2.45 -10.20
C VAL A 42 -7.07 0.99 -10.47
N GLU A 43 -5.98 0.78 -11.19
CA GLU A 43 -5.63 -0.54 -11.70
C GLU A 43 -4.95 -1.42 -10.66
N ILE A 44 -4.05 -0.86 -9.88
CA ILE A 44 -3.28 -1.65 -8.92
C ILE A 44 -3.94 -1.65 -7.55
N PHE A 45 -4.39 -0.49 -7.10
CA PHE A 45 -4.96 -0.34 -5.77
C PHE A 45 -6.49 -0.44 -5.74
N LYS A 46 -7.09 -0.61 -6.91
CA LYS A 46 -8.53 -0.90 -7.06
C LYS A 46 -9.46 0.18 -6.52
N HIS A 47 -9.02 1.41 -6.57
CA HIS A 47 -9.87 2.54 -6.21
C HIS A 47 -10.80 2.90 -7.37
N THR A 48 -11.89 3.59 -7.06
CA THR A 48 -12.70 4.21 -8.10
C THR A 48 -11.93 5.39 -8.67
N VAL A 49 -12.39 5.89 -9.82
CA VAL A 49 -11.77 7.07 -10.42
C VAL A 49 -11.87 8.26 -9.47
N GLU A 50 -13.02 8.43 -8.83
CA GLU A 50 -13.22 9.54 -7.92
C GLU A 50 -12.28 9.45 -6.70
N SER A 51 -12.20 8.29 -6.08
CA SER A 51 -11.31 8.09 -4.95
C SER A 51 -9.86 8.29 -5.36
N SER A 52 -9.50 7.82 -6.55
CA SER A 52 -8.14 7.98 -7.06
C SER A 52 -7.79 9.44 -7.27
N ARG A 53 -8.73 10.24 -7.77
CA ARG A 53 -8.50 11.68 -7.90
C ARG A 53 -8.27 12.34 -6.56
N ASN A 54 -9.05 11.97 -5.55
CA ASN A 54 -8.91 12.55 -4.23
C ASN A 54 -7.55 12.22 -3.64
N ILE A 55 -7.09 10.98 -3.78
CA ILE A 55 -5.77 10.59 -3.29
C ILE A 55 -4.70 11.33 -4.06
N MET A 56 -4.83 11.42 -5.38
CA MET A 56 -3.84 12.12 -6.20
C MET A 56 -3.74 13.60 -5.81
N LEU A 57 -4.88 14.24 -5.54
CA LEU A 57 -4.85 15.64 -5.11
C LEU A 57 -4.16 15.78 -3.77
N GLN A 58 -4.40 14.84 -2.85
CA GLN A 58 -3.73 14.87 -1.56
C GLN A 58 -2.22 14.74 -1.73
N VAL A 59 -1.78 13.82 -2.59
CA VAL A 59 -0.35 13.66 -2.87
C VAL A 59 0.23 14.98 -3.40
N HIS A 60 -0.47 15.61 -4.33
CA HIS A 60 -0.01 16.85 -4.94
C HIS A 60 0.05 17.99 -3.94
N GLU A 61 -0.96 18.10 -3.07
CA GLU A 61 -1.07 19.24 -2.16
C GLU A 61 -0.26 19.09 -0.89
N THR A 62 -0.14 17.87 -0.37
CA THR A 62 0.54 17.66 0.92
C THR A 62 1.88 16.96 0.79
N GLY A 63 2.23 16.48 -0.39
CA GLY A 63 3.50 15.81 -0.61
C GLY A 63 3.43 14.29 -0.54
N SER A 64 2.38 13.72 0.01
CA SER A 64 2.21 12.27 0.09
C SER A 64 0.75 11.91 0.28
N GLY A 65 0.43 10.65 -0.03
CA GLY A 65 -0.91 10.13 0.20
C GLY A 65 -0.87 8.62 0.31
N ILE A 66 -1.84 8.08 1.03
CA ILE A 66 -1.93 6.65 1.25
C ILE A 66 -2.75 6.02 0.13
N ALA A 67 -2.12 5.11 -0.63
CA ALA A 67 -2.81 4.39 -1.69
C ALA A 67 -3.68 3.27 -1.13
N GLY A 68 -3.28 2.68 -0.02
CA GLY A 68 -4.03 1.63 0.62
C GLY A 68 -3.29 1.06 1.80
N VAL A 69 -3.96 0.19 2.55
CA VAL A 69 -3.42 -0.45 3.73
C VAL A 69 -3.67 -1.94 3.60
N TYR A 70 -2.62 -2.74 3.73
CA TYR A 70 -2.67 -4.18 3.47
C TYR A 70 -1.72 -4.92 4.39
N SER A 71 -1.79 -6.26 4.39
CA SER A 71 -0.72 -7.04 4.99
C SER A 71 0.59 -6.73 4.27
N PHE A 72 1.72 -7.01 4.90
CA PHE A 72 3.01 -6.65 4.32
C PHE A 72 3.21 -7.25 2.93
N GLU A 73 2.88 -8.52 2.76
CA GLU A 73 3.12 -9.18 1.47
C GLU A 73 2.32 -8.53 0.35
N ILE A 74 1.08 -8.18 0.62
CA ILE A 74 0.23 -7.54 -0.38
C ILE A 74 0.69 -6.12 -0.64
N ALA A 75 1.02 -5.39 0.42
CA ALA A 75 1.52 -4.02 0.28
C ALA A 75 2.79 -3.99 -0.57
N GLU A 76 3.71 -4.91 -0.28
CA GLU A 76 4.96 -4.99 -1.03
C GLU A 76 4.72 -5.31 -2.50
N ALA A 77 3.84 -6.28 -2.77
CA ALA A 77 3.57 -6.67 -4.15
C ALA A 77 2.98 -5.49 -4.93
N LYS A 78 2.07 -4.75 -4.33
CA LYS A 78 1.46 -3.60 -5.01
C LYS A 78 2.47 -2.47 -5.20
N ALA A 79 3.31 -2.24 -4.22
CA ALA A 79 4.35 -1.20 -4.32
C ALA A 79 5.35 -1.54 -5.42
N VAL A 80 5.76 -2.81 -5.52
CA VAL A 80 6.68 -3.25 -6.56
C VAL A 80 6.04 -3.08 -7.94
N GLU A 81 4.79 -3.50 -8.08
CA GLU A 81 4.11 -3.38 -9.36
C GLU A 81 3.98 -1.92 -9.79
N ALA A 82 3.59 -1.05 -8.89
CA ALA A 82 3.43 0.37 -9.21
C ALA A 82 4.77 1.01 -9.55
N THR A 83 5.82 0.67 -8.81
CA THR A 83 7.16 1.18 -9.07
C THR A 83 7.66 0.71 -10.44
N HIS A 84 7.40 -0.54 -10.77
CA HIS A 84 7.82 -1.10 -12.05
C HIS A 84 7.12 -0.37 -13.20
N GLN A 85 5.81 -0.16 -13.09
CA GLN A 85 5.08 0.55 -14.14
C GLN A 85 5.57 1.98 -14.30
N ALA A 86 5.89 2.65 -13.19
CA ALA A 86 6.42 4.01 -13.27
C ALA A 86 7.74 4.03 -14.00
N LYS A 87 8.63 3.10 -13.68
CA LYS A 87 9.94 3.02 -14.34
C LYS A 87 9.81 2.72 -15.82
N GLU A 88 8.89 1.84 -16.18
CA GLU A 88 8.68 1.52 -17.59
C GLU A 88 8.22 2.72 -18.40
N ASN A 89 7.54 3.65 -17.76
CA ASN A 89 7.05 4.85 -18.41
C ASN A 89 8.00 6.04 -18.22
N GLY A 90 9.14 5.81 -17.55
CA GLY A 90 10.12 6.87 -17.36
C GLY A 90 9.77 7.86 -16.26
N TYR A 91 8.89 7.50 -15.34
CA TYR A 91 8.48 8.40 -14.27
C TYR A 91 9.21 8.08 -12.97
N PRO A 92 9.65 9.10 -12.23
CA PRO A 92 10.40 8.90 -10.98
C PRO A 92 9.52 8.71 -9.75
N LEU A 93 8.30 8.30 -9.91
CA LEU A 93 7.37 8.11 -8.79
C LEU A 93 7.99 7.21 -7.73
N GLN A 94 7.97 7.68 -6.48
CA GLN A 94 8.47 6.90 -5.36
C GLN A 94 7.32 6.45 -4.48
N ILE A 95 7.43 5.21 -4.02
CA ILE A 95 6.41 4.58 -3.19
C ILE A 95 7.14 3.99 -2.01
N LYS A 96 6.62 4.25 -0.80
CA LYS A 96 7.23 3.67 0.37
C LYS A 96 6.20 2.92 1.19
N LEU A 97 6.68 1.97 1.99
CA LEU A 97 5.85 1.21 2.90
C LEU A 97 6.10 1.69 4.32
N GLU A 98 5.03 1.81 5.07
CA GLU A 98 5.14 2.24 6.45
C GLU A 98 4.18 1.42 7.30
N GLU A 99 4.67 0.90 8.40
CA GLU A 99 3.83 0.12 9.30
C GLU A 99 2.74 1.02 9.89
N GLU A 100 1.54 0.50 9.91
CA GLU A 100 0.40 1.26 10.41
C GLU A 100 0.45 1.49 11.91
#